data_ee64bf2073f43534ca2d58c9bcdb2ef6
#
_entry.id   ee64bf2073f43534ca2d58c9bcdb2ef6
#
_cell.length_a   1.000
_cell.length_b   1.000
_cell.length_c   1.000
_cell.angle_alpha   90.00
_cell.angle_beta   90.00
_cell.angle_gamma   90.00
#
_symmetry.space_group_name_H-M   'P 1'
#
loop_
_entity.id
_entity.type
_entity.pdbx_description
1 polymer ?
#
loop_
_entity_poly.entity_id
_entity_poly.type
_entity_poly.pdbx_seq_one_letter_code
_entity_poly.pdbx_strand_id
1 'polypeptide(L)'
;MKGLALLVIALLLAPFAGIARALAPRGVDALNTQGSYEDGYTRSAEVDIAPHLLVTFGTAPGTQVKLNTASTRPLGNAFDEAAIGKPVAVKPLIGPPRIMIGSKAIAAGVRVYGTAGGKVTDAVVSGAYLVGEALNACSGDGVEFLVSPLSPVINP
;
A
#
# COMPACT_ATOMS: atom_id res chain seq x y z
N MET A 1 28.14 -41.00 -38.83
CA MET A 1 27.19 -39.97 -39.33
C MET A 1 26.10 -39.54 -38.33
N LYS A 2 26.03 -40.10 -37.10
CA LYS A 2 24.99 -39.70 -36.10
C LYS A 2 25.35 -38.46 -35.26
N GLY A 3 26.66 -38.10 -35.19
CA GLY A 3 27.08 -36.93 -34.37
C GLY A 3 26.90 -35.58 -35.03
N LEU A 4 26.88 -35.50 -36.37
CA LEU A 4 26.76 -34.24 -37.09
C LEU A 4 25.32 -33.64 -37.01
N ALA A 5 24.31 -34.51 -37.01
CA ALA A 5 22.91 -34.09 -36.92
C ALA A 5 22.57 -33.51 -35.55
N LEU A 6 23.17 -34.02 -34.47
CA LEU A 6 22.94 -33.52 -33.12
C LEU A 6 23.57 -32.13 -32.91
N LEU A 7 24.72 -31.89 -33.52
CA LEU A 7 25.43 -30.60 -33.45
C LEU A 7 24.67 -29.47 -34.17
N VAL A 8 24.07 -29.79 -35.31
CA VAL A 8 23.29 -28.83 -36.11
C VAL A 8 22.01 -28.43 -35.38
N ILE A 9 21.33 -29.36 -34.71
CA ILE A 9 20.12 -29.06 -33.92
C ILE A 9 20.45 -28.19 -32.71
N ALA A 10 21.56 -28.46 -32.02
CA ALA A 10 22.00 -27.64 -30.88
C ALA A 10 22.38 -26.23 -31.30
N LEU A 11 22.98 -26.06 -32.48
CA LEU A 11 23.35 -24.72 -32.99
C LEU A 11 22.14 -23.89 -33.46
N LEU A 12 21.08 -24.54 -33.95
CA LEU A 12 19.85 -23.88 -34.37
C LEU A 12 18.95 -23.47 -33.18
N LEU A 13 19.02 -24.16 -32.05
CA LEU A 13 18.22 -23.87 -30.88
C LEU A 13 18.86 -22.85 -29.94
N ALA A 14 20.17 -22.66 -29.98
CA ALA A 14 20.88 -21.70 -29.13
C ALA A 14 20.43 -20.25 -29.30
N PRO A 15 20.19 -19.73 -30.50
CA PRO A 15 19.71 -18.33 -30.65
C PRO A 15 18.27 -18.14 -30.14
N PHE A 16 17.42 -19.18 -30.20
CA PHE A 16 16.05 -19.10 -29.70
C PHE A 16 15.95 -19.07 -28.17
N ALA A 17 16.87 -19.74 -27.47
CA ALA A 17 16.93 -19.66 -26.01
C ALA A 17 17.27 -18.24 -25.51
N GLY A 18 18.11 -17.51 -26.24
CA GLY A 18 18.42 -16.11 -25.96
C GLY A 18 17.25 -15.17 -26.21
N ILE A 19 16.49 -15.40 -27.26
CA ILE A 19 15.32 -14.60 -27.63
C ILE A 19 14.17 -14.86 -26.66
N ALA A 20 13.95 -16.11 -26.27
CA ALA A 20 12.93 -16.45 -25.26
C ALA A 20 13.21 -15.80 -23.90
N ARG A 21 14.49 -15.64 -23.54
CA ARG A 21 14.88 -14.97 -22.29
C ARG A 21 14.76 -13.45 -22.37
N ALA A 22 14.91 -12.87 -23.56
CA ALA A 22 14.70 -11.44 -23.80
C ALA A 22 13.21 -11.05 -23.88
N LEU A 23 12.36 -12.02 -24.24
CA LEU A 23 10.90 -11.87 -24.31
C LEU A 23 10.19 -12.38 -23.04
N ALA A 24 10.91 -12.99 -22.10
CA ALA A 24 10.35 -13.25 -20.78
C ALA A 24 9.94 -11.91 -20.17
N PRO A 25 8.69 -11.72 -19.76
CA PRO A 25 8.28 -10.50 -19.12
C PRO A 25 9.24 -10.26 -17.95
N ARG A 26 9.99 -9.17 -18.01
CA ARG A 26 10.77 -8.70 -16.87
C ARG A 26 9.78 -8.61 -15.73
N GLY A 27 10.13 -9.29 -14.65
CA GLY A 27 9.24 -9.59 -13.56
C GLY A 27 8.28 -8.45 -13.24
N VAL A 28 7.13 -8.82 -12.81
CA VAL A 28 5.94 -8.00 -12.48
C VAL A 28 6.19 -6.77 -11.61
N ASP A 29 7.42 -6.45 -11.28
CA ASP A 29 7.80 -5.25 -10.53
C ASP A 29 7.44 -3.93 -11.25
N ALA A 30 7.18 -4.01 -12.56
CA ALA A 30 6.77 -2.85 -13.36
C ALA A 30 5.26 -2.68 -13.50
N LEU A 31 4.46 -3.65 -13.04
CA LEU A 31 3.04 -3.69 -13.37
C LEU A 31 2.14 -2.83 -12.51
N ASN A 32 2.64 -2.28 -11.42
CA ASN A 32 1.80 -1.48 -10.52
C ASN A 32 1.89 0.02 -10.72
N THR A 33 2.59 0.49 -11.72
CA THR A 33 2.63 1.93 -12.03
C THR A 33 1.46 2.41 -12.88
N GLN A 34 0.66 1.48 -13.41
CA GLN A 34 -0.50 1.78 -14.26
C GLN A 34 -1.83 1.23 -13.75
N GLY A 35 -1.86 0.70 -12.52
CA GLY A 35 -3.11 0.39 -11.86
C GLY A 35 -3.95 1.66 -11.74
N SER A 36 -5.26 1.54 -11.89
CA SER A 36 -6.17 2.62 -11.57
C SER A 36 -5.86 3.12 -10.15
N TYR A 37 -6.13 4.37 -9.85
CA TYR A 37 -5.95 4.91 -8.50
C TYR A 37 -6.66 4.09 -7.41
N GLU A 38 -7.58 3.24 -7.81
CA GLU A 38 -8.30 2.31 -6.93
C GLU A 38 -7.48 1.09 -6.55
N ASP A 39 -6.53 0.65 -7.40
CA ASP A 39 -5.78 -0.59 -7.21
C ASP A 39 -4.59 -0.46 -6.25
N GLY A 40 -4.17 0.78 -5.98
CA GLY A 40 -3.04 1.04 -5.10
C GLY A 40 -1.69 0.99 -5.81
N TYR A 41 -0.65 1.12 -5.03
CA TYR A 41 0.74 1.07 -5.49
C TYR A 41 1.62 0.41 -4.44
N THR A 42 2.75 -0.13 -4.87
CA THR A 42 3.71 -0.82 -3.99
C THR A 42 4.83 0.12 -3.59
N ARG A 43 5.22 0.09 -2.32
CA ARG A 43 6.35 0.81 -1.73
C ARG A 43 7.11 -0.11 -0.77
N SER A 44 8.36 0.22 -0.47
CA SER A 44 9.12 -0.47 0.56
C SER A 44 8.75 0.06 1.95
N ALA A 45 8.53 -0.82 2.90
CA ALA A 45 8.26 -0.45 4.29
C ALA A 45 9.54 0.03 4.99
N GLU A 46 9.53 1.21 5.59
CA GLU A 46 10.64 1.74 6.40
C GLU A 46 10.66 1.16 7.83
N VAL A 47 9.51 0.71 8.29
CA VAL A 47 9.27 0.03 9.57
C VAL A 47 8.33 -1.14 9.35
N ASP A 48 8.16 -2.00 10.33
CA ASP A 48 7.13 -3.04 10.28
C ASP A 48 5.74 -2.39 10.22
N ILE A 49 4.93 -2.79 9.26
CA ILE A 49 3.60 -2.25 8.99
C ILE A 49 2.58 -3.38 9.05
N ALA A 50 1.61 -3.26 9.94
CA ALA A 50 0.46 -4.18 9.96
C ALA A 50 -0.59 -3.75 8.91
N PRO A 51 -1.49 -4.67 8.49
CA PRO A 51 -2.55 -4.35 7.55
C PRO A 51 -3.46 -3.23 8.09
N HIS A 52 -4.10 -2.52 7.18
CA HIS A 52 -5.12 -1.49 7.45
C HIS A 52 -4.64 -0.25 8.20
N LEU A 53 -3.35 -0.13 8.54
CA LEU A 53 -2.77 1.09 9.10
C LEU A 53 -2.55 2.15 8.02
N LEU A 54 -2.73 3.42 8.40
CA LEU A 54 -2.39 4.56 7.56
C LEU A 54 -0.88 4.67 7.40
N VAL A 55 -0.45 4.95 6.19
CA VAL A 55 0.96 5.17 5.86
C VAL A 55 1.19 6.52 5.23
N THR A 56 2.38 7.06 5.43
CA THR A 56 2.88 8.30 4.83
C THR A 56 4.22 8.05 4.15
N PHE A 57 4.78 9.06 3.49
CA PHE A 57 6.11 8.97 2.91
C PHE A 57 7.17 8.63 3.96
N GLY A 58 8.06 7.72 3.62
CA GLY A 58 9.27 7.41 4.38
C GLY A 58 10.40 8.41 4.13
N THR A 59 11.59 8.09 4.60
CA THR A 59 12.80 8.91 4.43
C THR A 59 13.20 9.06 2.96
N ALA A 60 12.91 8.03 2.12
CA ALA A 60 13.01 8.13 0.66
C ALA A 60 11.60 8.22 0.05
N PRO A 61 11.03 9.43 -0.14
CA PRO A 61 9.60 9.62 -0.44
C PRO A 61 9.12 8.94 -1.71
N GLY A 62 9.98 8.76 -2.70
CA GLY A 62 9.63 8.11 -3.97
C GLY A 62 9.45 6.60 -3.87
N THR A 63 10.06 5.96 -2.88
CA THR A 63 10.18 4.49 -2.80
C THR A 63 9.75 3.89 -1.47
N GLN A 64 9.72 4.68 -0.40
CA GLN A 64 9.45 4.19 0.94
C GLN A 64 8.20 4.79 1.57
N VAL A 65 7.59 4.00 2.47
CA VAL A 65 6.50 4.43 3.34
C VAL A 65 6.78 4.01 4.78
N LYS A 66 6.19 4.76 5.70
CA LYS A 66 6.19 4.48 7.15
C LYS A 66 4.82 4.74 7.75
N LEU A 67 4.64 4.36 8.99
CA LEU A 67 3.39 4.62 9.70
C LEU A 67 3.08 6.12 9.77
N ASN A 68 1.82 6.47 9.56
CA ASN A 68 1.36 7.83 9.66
C ASN A 68 1.42 8.35 11.11
N THR A 69 1.59 9.66 11.24
CA THR A 69 1.46 10.40 12.52
C THR A 69 0.29 11.38 12.41
N ALA A 70 -0.13 11.97 13.52
CA ALA A 70 -1.24 12.93 13.50
C ALA A 70 -1.00 14.10 12.54
N SER A 71 0.22 14.62 12.48
CA SER A 71 0.59 15.81 11.71
C SER A 71 1.15 15.52 10.31
N THR A 72 1.20 14.26 9.89
CA THR A 72 1.67 13.90 8.55
C THR A 72 0.50 13.58 7.64
N ARG A 73 0.57 14.04 6.39
CA ARG A 73 -0.44 13.72 5.39
C ARG A 73 -0.38 12.23 5.05
N PRO A 74 -1.45 11.48 5.28
CA PRO A 74 -1.48 10.08 4.87
C PRO A 74 -1.54 9.96 3.34
N LEU A 75 -0.82 8.99 2.80
CA LEU A 75 -0.86 8.58 1.40
C LEU A 75 -2.01 7.61 1.13
N GLY A 76 -2.26 6.74 2.08
CA GLY A 76 -3.21 5.65 1.96
C GLY A 76 -3.18 4.77 3.20
N ASN A 77 -3.81 3.62 3.11
CA ASN A 77 -3.68 2.57 4.10
C ASN A 77 -2.95 1.34 3.52
N ALA A 78 -2.19 0.65 4.35
CA ALA A 78 -1.56 -0.61 3.99
C ALA A 78 -2.64 -1.66 3.74
N PHE A 79 -2.52 -2.39 2.63
CA PHE A 79 -3.43 -3.50 2.33
C PHE A 79 -2.94 -4.79 2.99
N ASP A 80 -1.64 -5.01 2.95
CA ASP A 80 -0.97 -6.20 3.49
C ASP A 80 -0.03 -5.80 4.64
N GLU A 81 0.37 -6.80 5.42
CA GLU A 81 1.49 -6.65 6.35
C GLU A 81 2.83 -6.60 5.58
N ALA A 82 3.78 -5.87 6.10
CA ALA A 82 5.13 -5.86 5.58
C ALA A 82 6.15 -5.64 6.68
N ALA A 83 7.16 -6.50 6.73
CA ALA A 83 8.35 -6.28 7.55
C ALA A 83 9.21 -5.15 6.95
N ILE A 84 10.04 -4.53 7.77
CA ILE A 84 11.01 -3.51 7.34
C ILE A 84 11.78 -3.94 6.09
N GLY A 85 11.87 -3.06 5.11
CA GLY A 85 12.55 -3.28 3.83
C GLY A 85 11.76 -4.13 2.82
N LYS A 86 10.59 -4.67 3.18
CA LYS A 86 9.74 -5.47 2.28
C LYS A 86 8.71 -4.60 1.57
N PRO A 87 8.23 -5.04 0.41
CA PRO A 87 7.17 -4.34 -0.31
C PRO A 87 5.84 -4.41 0.45
N VAL A 88 5.12 -3.30 0.51
CA VAL A 88 3.77 -3.17 1.03
C VAL A 88 2.86 -2.56 -0.04
N ALA A 89 1.68 -3.13 -0.24
CA ALA A 89 0.65 -2.56 -1.09
C ALA A 89 -0.08 -1.44 -0.34
N VAL A 90 -0.10 -0.25 -0.92
CA VAL A 90 -0.76 0.94 -0.35
C VAL A 90 -2.00 1.27 -1.17
N LYS A 91 -3.14 1.33 -0.53
CA LYS A 91 -4.41 1.75 -1.12
C LYS A 91 -4.63 3.24 -0.85
N PRO A 92 -4.80 4.08 -1.88
CA PRO A 92 -5.10 5.50 -1.70
C PRO A 92 -6.39 5.73 -0.91
N LEU A 93 -6.49 6.88 -0.23
CA LEU A 93 -7.69 7.29 0.51
C LEU A 93 -8.73 7.93 -0.42
N ILE A 94 -9.09 7.18 -1.46
CA ILE A 94 -10.15 7.52 -2.43
C ILE A 94 -10.87 6.25 -2.84
N GLY A 95 -12.09 6.39 -3.38
CA GLY A 95 -12.86 5.25 -3.89
C GLY A 95 -13.66 4.53 -2.82
N PRO A 96 -13.77 3.19 -2.87
CA PRO A 96 -14.65 2.43 -2.01
C PRO A 96 -14.23 2.46 -0.54
N PRO A 97 -15.15 2.11 0.38
CA PRO A 97 -14.86 2.00 1.80
C PRO A 97 -13.62 1.13 2.10
N ARG A 98 -12.87 1.52 3.13
CA ARG A 98 -11.64 0.86 3.57
C ARG A 98 -11.74 0.40 5.01
N ILE A 99 -11.15 -0.75 5.31
CA ILE A 99 -10.90 -1.16 6.68
C ILE A 99 -9.76 -0.31 7.23
N MET A 100 -9.94 0.25 8.41
CA MET A 100 -8.93 1.00 9.15
C MET A 100 -8.90 0.55 10.61
N ILE A 101 -7.82 0.86 11.32
CA ILE A 101 -7.61 0.50 12.73
C ILE A 101 -7.91 1.72 13.59
N GLY A 102 -8.84 1.58 14.54
CA GLY A 102 -9.12 2.62 15.52
C GLY A 102 -8.06 2.71 16.61
N SER A 103 -7.82 3.90 17.15
CA SER A 103 -6.98 4.13 18.34
C SER A 103 -7.79 4.19 19.64
N LYS A 104 -9.11 4.11 19.54
CA LYS A 104 -10.08 4.07 20.65
C LYS A 104 -11.46 3.69 20.10
N ALA A 105 -12.44 3.61 20.98
CA ALA A 105 -13.85 3.49 20.54
C ALA A 105 -14.29 4.72 19.74
N ILE A 106 -14.93 4.48 18.59
CA ILE A 106 -15.40 5.51 17.63
C ILE A 106 -16.83 5.15 17.24
N ALA A 107 -17.73 6.11 17.28
CA ALA A 107 -19.12 5.91 16.85
C ALA A 107 -19.22 5.86 15.31
N ALA A 108 -20.26 5.21 14.79
CA ALA A 108 -20.60 5.30 13.37
C ALA A 108 -21.06 6.73 13.00
N GLY A 109 -20.81 7.16 11.76
CA GLY A 109 -21.22 8.45 11.23
C GLY A 109 -20.35 9.62 11.67
N VAL A 110 -19.24 9.38 12.38
CA VAL A 110 -18.33 10.46 12.78
C VAL A 110 -17.12 10.56 11.86
N ARG A 111 -16.57 11.77 11.76
CA ARG A 111 -15.34 12.03 11.02
C ARG A 111 -14.15 11.42 11.76
N VAL A 112 -13.21 10.87 11.00
CA VAL A 112 -12.00 10.25 11.54
C VAL A 112 -10.75 10.91 10.98
N TYR A 113 -9.76 11.04 11.84
CA TYR A 113 -8.49 11.72 11.60
C TYR A 113 -7.33 10.74 11.78
N GLY A 114 -6.26 10.93 11.04
CA GLY A 114 -5.03 10.18 11.24
C GLY A 114 -4.40 10.48 12.59
N THR A 115 -3.85 9.44 13.24
CA THR A 115 -3.13 9.57 14.52
C THR A 115 -1.83 8.78 14.50
N ALA A 116 -1.09 8.80 15.61
CA ALA A 116 0.18 8.10 15.72
C ALA A 116 0.04 6.59 15.48
N GLY A 117 1.08 5.99 14.91
CA GLY A 117 1.12 4.55 14.63
C GLY A 117 0.21 4.11 13.47
N GLY A 118 -0.22 5.04 12.61
CA GLY A 118 -1.06 4.73 11.46
C GLY A 118 -2.52 4.41 11.80
N LYS A 119 -2.95 4.61 13.03
CA LYS A 119 -4.34 4.42 13.47
C LYS A 119 -5.18 5.65 13.14
N VAL A 120 -6.50 5.54 13.33
CA VAL A 120 -7.44 6.65 13.19
C VAL A 120 -8.18 6.92 14.51
N THR A 121 -8.64 8.16 14.68
CA THR A 121 -9.36 8.64 15.84
C THR A 121 -10.47 9.62 15.43
N ASP A 122 -11.49 9.77 16.24
CA ASP A 122 -12.50 10.85 16.11
C ASP A 122 -12.09 12.12 16.88
N ALA A 123 -10.98 12.07 17.63
CA ALA A 123 -10.48 13.25 18.33
C ALA A 123 -9.93 14.26 17.32
N VAL A 124 -10.52 15.44 17.32
CA VAL A 124 -10.09 16.57 16.49
C VAL A 124 -8.88 17.23 17.15
N VAL A 125 -7.73 17.15 16.48
CA VAL A 125 -6.50 17.81 16.90
C VAL A 125 -6.09 18.79 15.80
N SER A 126 -5.69 20.00 16.15
CA SER A 126 -5.16 20.97 15.17
C SER A 126 -3.96 20.37 14.45
N GLY A 127 -3.93 20.51 13.13
CA GLY A 127 -2.89 19.91 12.28
C GLY A 127 -3.09 18.43 11.94
N ALA A 128 -4.10 17.76 12.50
CA ALA A 128 -4.43 16.39 12.09
C ALA A 128 -5.13 16.37 10.73
N TYR A 129 -4.92 15.31 9.97
CA TYR A 129 -5.56 15.13 8.67
C TYR A 129 -6.87 14.36 8.83
N LEU A 130 -7.97 14.95 8.37
CA LEU A 130 -9.24 14.25 8.14
C LEU A 130 -9.02 13.20 7.04
N VAL A 131 -9.36 11.95 7.30
CA VAL A 131 -9.13 10.83 6.36
C VAL A 131 -10.41 10.15 5.91
N GLY A 132 -11.52 10.35 6.60
CA GLY A 132 -12.78 9.74 6.21
C GLY A 132 -13.90 9.92 7.24
N GLU A 133 -14.95 9.12 7.04
CA GLU A 133 -16.09 9.01 7.93
C GLU A 133 -16.32 7.53 8.31
N ALA A 134 -16.54 7.26 9.58
CA ALA A 134 -16.79 5.91 10.09
C ALA A 134 -18.15 5.40 9.60
N LEU A 135 -18.18 4.30 8.87
CA LEU A 135 -19.43 3.68 8.41
C LEU A 135 -20.05 2.76 9.46
N ASN A 136 -19.25 2.19 10.32
CA ASN A 136 -19.70 1.41 11.48
C ASN A 136 -18.88 1.78 12.72
N ALA A 137 -19.36 1.38 13.88
CA ALA A 137 -18.66 1.67 15.13
C ALA A 137 -17.39 0.83 15.26
N CYS A 138 -16.34 1.45 15.82
CA CYS A 138 -15.13 0.80 16.33
C CYS A 138 -15.28 0.64 17.83
N SER A 139 -15.07 -0.55 18.39
CA SER A 139 -15.28 -0.81 19.80
C SER A 139 -14.09 -0.45 20.70
N GLY A 140 -12.90 -0.19 20.14
CA GLY A 140 -11.73 0.11 20.95
C GLY A 140 -10.43 0.26 20.17
N ASP A 141 -9.34 0.40 20.91
CA ASP A 141 -8.00 0.45 20.33
C ASP A 141 -7.61 -0.85 19.64
N GLY A 142 -7.01 -0.75 18.47
CA GLY A 142 -6.56 -1.89 17.66
C GLY A 142 -7.68 -2.62 16.94
N VAL A 143 -8.93 -2.14 17.00
CA VAL A 143 -10.08 -2.78 16.37
C VAL A 143 -10.27 -2.26 14.97
N GLU A 144 -10.52 -3.18 14.05
CA GLU A 144 -10.86 -2.89 12.66
C GLU A 144 -12.29 -2.39 12.51
N PHE A 145 -12.47 -1.41 11.66
CA PHE A 145 -13.79 -0.90 11.30
C PHE A 145 -13.78 -0.29 9.90
N LEU A 146 -14.94 -0.07 9.33
CA LEU A 146 -15.10 0.40 7.96
C LEU A 146 -15.21 1.92 7.92
N VAL A 147 -14.40 2.53 7.06
CA VAL A 147 -14.34 3.98 6.84
C VAL A 147 -14.62 4.29 5.38
N SER A 148 -15.49 5.26 5.13
CA SER A 148 -15.59 5.90 3.81
C SER A 148 -14.45 6.90 3.68
N PRO A 149 -13.44 6.62 2.82
CA PRO A 149 -12.28 7.48 2.75
C PRO A 149 -12.61 8.82 2.09
N LEU A 150 -11.94 9.87 2.55
CA LEU A 150 -11.94 11.19 1.95
C LEU A 150 -10.51 11.58 1.58
N SER A 151 -10.36 12.39 0.55
CA SER A 151 -9.04 12.97 0.26
C SER A 151 -8.54 13.71 1.50
N PRO A 152 -7.33 13.40 2.01
CA PRO A 152 -6.87 13.94 3.28
C PRO A 152 -6.82 15.47 3.27
N VAL A 153 -7.54 16.08 4.18
CA VAL A 153 -7.60 17.54 4.41
C VAL A 153 -7.09 17.83 5.80
N ILE A 154 -6.20 18.83 5.90
CA ILE A 154 -5.69 19.26 7.19
C ILE A 154 -6.80 19.95 8.00
N ASN A 155 -6.92 19.59 9.25
CA ASN A 155 -7.77 20.28 10.19
C ASN A 155 -7.02 21.53 10.71
N PRO A 156 -7.57 22.74 10.50
CA PRO A 156 -6.91 23.98 10.89
C PRO A 156 -6.71 24.11 12.41
#